data_2d668e4f5209cf1be2550ed0782fd344
#
_entry.id   2d668e4f5209cf1be2550ed0782fd344
#
_cell.length_a   1.000
_cell.length_b   1.000
_cell.length_c   1.000
_cell.angle_alpha   90.00
_cell.angle_beta   90.00
_cell.angle_gamma   90.00
#
_symmetry.space_group_name_H-M   'P 1'
#
loop_
_entity.id
_entity.type
_entity.pdbx_description
1 polymer ?
#
loop_
_entity_poly.entity_id
_entity_poly.type
_entity_poly.pdbx_seq_one_letter_code
_entity_poly.pdbx_strand_id
1 'polypeptide(L)'
;MKAVGYKVPGPIAEDASLVDIDLPRPVAEGGDILVEVKAVSVNPVDYKIRSSTPPADGDWKVLGWDAAGIVQEVGPDVTQFAVGDEVYYAGSLIRPGTNAEFHLVDARIVGRKPASLDWAEAAALPLTTSPAWEAMFDRLDVTKPVPGAAAILIIGGAGGVGSIAIQIARQRTDLIVISTASRPETQEWVKGLGAHHVIDHSRPLAPQIAELNIGAPAFVFSTTHTEQHASDIAELIAPQGRFGFIDDPKALDVMLF
;
A
#
# COMPACT_ATOMS: atom_id res chain seq x y z
N MET A 1 -1.36 23.40 -16.66
CA MET A 1 -2.14 22.22 -16.27
C MET A 1 -2.86 22.47 -14.97
N LYS A 2 -4.05 21.91 -14.79
CA LYS A 2 -4.75 21.93 -13.51
C LYS A 2 -4.11 20.94 -12.53
N ALA A 3 -4.11 21.32 -11.25
CA ALA A 3 -3.65 20.47 -10.16
C ALA A 3 -4.39 20.84 -8.87
N VAL A 4 -4.29 19.98 -7.85
CA VAL A 4 -4.78 20.24 -6.51
C VAL A 4 -3.59 20.26 -5.56
N GLY A 5 -3.43 21.33 -4.80
CA GLY A 5 -2.27 21.53 -3.93
C GLY A 5 -2.58 22.34 -2.68
N TYR A 6 -1.57 22.50 -1.82
CA TYR A 6 -1.62 23.33 -0.62
C TYR A 6 -0.28 24.07 -0.42
N LYS A 7 -0.33 25.15 0.38
CA LYS A 7 0.86 25.93 0.80
C LYS A 7 1.17 25.79 2.28
N VAL A 8 0.19 25.49 3.10
CA VAL A 8 0.34 25.39 4.54
C VAL A 8 -0.18 24.01 5.00
N PRO A 9 0.64 23.20 5.67
CA PRO A 9 0.14 21.96 6.26
C PRO A 9 -0.78 22.26 7.45
N GLY A 10 -1.76 21.39 7.70
CA GLY A 10 -2.71 21.59 8.78
C GLY A 10 -3.97 20.72 8.67
N PRO A 11 -5.04 21.00 9.42
CA PRO A 11 -6.30 20.26 9.38
C PRO A 11 -7.02 20.38 8.03
N ILE A 12 -7.68 19.33 7.57
CA ILE A 12 -8.42 19.32 6.28
C ILE A 12 -9.65 20.25 6.32
N ALA A 13 -10.16 20.58 7.51
CA ALA A 13 -11.32 21.44 7.67
C ALA A 13 -11.04 22.94 7.43
N GLU A 14 -9.80 23.35 7.22
CA GLU A 14 -9.44 24.73 6.90
C GLU A 14 -9.68 25.02 5.41
N ASP A 15 -10.20 26.23 5.09
CA ASP A 15 -10.61 26.61 3.73
C ASP A 15 -9.50 26.48 2.67
N ALA A 16 -8.25 26.74 3.01
CA ALA A 16 -7.12 26.66 2.09
C ALA A 16 -6.36 25.33 2.17
N SER A 17 -6.96 24.33 2.77
CA SER A 17 -6.29 23.04 3.04
C SER A 17 -5.92 22.26 1.77
N LEU A 18 -6.74 22.34 0.74
CA LEU A 18 -6.51 21.85 -0.62
C LEU A 18 -7.26 22.79 -1.57
N VAL A 19 -6.59 23.30 -2.58
CA VAL A 19 -7.16 24.24 -3.54
C VAL A 19 -6.79 23.86 -4.98
N ASP A 20 -7.67 24.23 -5.91
CA ASP A 20 -7.38 24.14 -7.34
C ASP A 20 -6.34 25.18 -7.72
N ILE A 21 -5.33 24.75 -8.44
CA ILE A 21 -4.21 25.58 -8.89
C ILE A 21 -3.88 25.36 -10.36
N ASP A 22 -3.24 26.34 -10.96
CA ASP A 22 -2.65 26.25 -12.29
C ASP A 22 -1.12 26.17 -12.19
N LEU A 23 -0.54 25.15 -12.79
CA LEU A 23 0.91 24.94 -12.85
C LEU A 23 1.37 24.85 -14.31
N PRO A 24 2.65 25.15 -14.61
CA PRO A 24 3.24 24.82 -15.89
C PRO A 24 3.15 23.32 -16.17
N ARG A 25 2.87 22.94 -17.42
CA ARG A 25 2.97 21.54 -17.82
C ARG A 25 4.48 21.15 -17.81
N PRO A 26 4.87 20.08 -17.11
CA PRO A 26 6.26 19.65 -17.10
C PRO A 26 6.65 18.98 -18.42
N VAL A 27 7.94 18.84 -18.65
CA VAL A 27 8.54 18.21 -19.86
C VAL A 27 9.35 16.99 -19.41
N ALA A 28 9.30 15.91 -20.17
CA ALA A 28 10.05 14.69 -19.88
C ALA A 28 11.55 14.86 -20.26
N GLU A 29 12.42 14.64 -19.28
CA GLU A 29 13.88 14.71 -19.46
C GLU A 29 14.55 13.43 -18.91
N GLY A 30 15.73 13.11 -19.40
CA GLY A 30 16.52 11.95 -18.92
C GLY A 30 15.70 10.64 -18.91
N GLY A 31 15.60 10.00 -17.77
CA GLY A 31 14.86 8.75 -17.56
C GLY A 31 13.38 8.90 -17.19
N ASP A 32 12.81 10.11 -17.29
CA ASP A 32 11.42 10.37 -16.92
C ASP A 32 10.44 10.15 -18.09
N ILE A 33 9.21 9.84 -17.76
CA ILE A 33 8.07 9.92 -18.67
C ILE A 33 7.05 10.93 -18.15
N LEU A 34 6.36 11.61 -19.07
CA LEU A 34 5.21 12.45 -18.76
C LEU A 34 3.93 11.66 -19.00
N VAL A 35 3.13 11.54 -17.97
CA VAL A 35 1.86 10.79 -18.00
C VAL A 35 0.69 11.75 -17.88
N GLU A 36 -0.29 11.64 -18.82
CA GLU A 36 -1.62 12.21 -18.67
C GLU A 36 -2.40 11.33 -17.68
N VAL A 37 -2.69 11.86 -16.49
CA VAL A 37 -3.32 11.11 -15.42
C VAL A 37 -4.81 10.90 -15.74
N LYS A 38 -5.25 9.65 -15.70
CA LYS A 38 -6.66 9.27 -15.92
C LYS A 38 -7.39 8.91 -14.63
N ALA A 39 -6.67 8.38 -13.66
CA ALA A 39 -7.17 8.11 -12.32
C ALA A 39 -6.04 8.17 -11.29
N VAL A 40 -6.40 8.50 -10.08
CA VAL A 40 -5.53 8.48 -8.90
C VAL A 40 -6.21 7.69 -7.77
N SER A 41 -5.41 7.17 -6.84
CA SER A 41 -5.91 6.56 -5.61
C SER A 41 -5.41 7.35 -4.40
N VAL A 42 -6.26 7.51 -3.40
CA VAL A 42 -5.94 8.21 -2.15
C VAL A 42 -5.53 7.19 -1.10
N ASN A 43 -4.40 7.47 -0.45
CA ASN A 43 -3.79 6.57 0.52
C ASN A 43 -3.50 7.31 1.85
N PRO A 44 -3.29 6.59 2.97
CA PRO A 44 -2.96 7.23 4.25
C PRO A 44 -1.77 8.18 4.21
N VAL A 45 -0.81 7.96 3.32
CA VAL A 45 0.34 8.86 3.14
C VAL A 45 -0.07 10.26 2.69
N ASP A 46 -1.14 10.39 1.90
CA ASP A 46 -1.64 11.69 1.41
C ASP A 46 -2.02 12.61 2.58
N TYR A 47 -2.86 12.13 3.51
CA TYR A 47 -3.25 12.95 4.65
C TYR A 47 -2.12 13.15 5.66
N LYS A 48 -1.21 12.18 5.82
CA LYS A 48 -0.04 12.31 6.70
C LYS A 48 0.88 13.44 6.20
N ILE A 49 1.23 13.41 4.92
CA ILE A 49 2.05 14.46 4.29
C ILE A 49 1.34 15.81 4.35
N ARG A 50 0.06 15.85 4.01
CA ARG A 50 -0.72 17.09 4.01
C ARG A 50 -0.79 17.74 5.40
N SER A 51 -0.90 16.94 6.46
CA SER A 51 -1.03 17.45 7.83
C SER A 51 0.29 17.98 8.42
N SER A 52 1.44 17.54 7.92
CA SER A 52 2.73 17.75 8.60
C SER A 52 3.86 18.28 7.73
N THR A 53 3.78 18.16 6.40
CA THR A 53 4.92 18.46 5.53
C THR A 53 4.70 19.76 4.76
N PRO A 54 5.43 20.84 5.06
CA PRO A 54 5.36 22.07 4.28
C PRO A 54 5.92 21.85 2.87
N PRO A 55 5.44 22.59 1.86
CA PRO A 55 6.10 22.65 0.56
C PRO A 55 7.47 23.30 0.68
N ALA A 56 8.32 23.14 -0.33
CA ALA A 56 9.56 23.89 -0.44
C ALA A 56 9.23 25.39 -0.66
N ASP A 57 10.07 26.26 -0.17
CA ASP A 57 10.05 27.72 -0.18
C ASP A 57 9.00 28.42 -1.06
N GLY A 58 7.77 28.52 -0.51
CA GLY A 58 6.66 29.26 -1.15
C GLY A 58 5.98 28.56 -2.33
N ASP A 59 6.40 27.39 -2.71
CA ASP A 59 5.82 26.57 -3.76
C ASP A 59 4.50 25.92 -3.34
N TRP A 60 3.83 25.28 -4.30
CA TRP A 60 2.70 24.43 -4.05
C TRP A 60 3.13 23.00 -3.80
N LYS A 61 2.58 22.34 -2.78
CA LYS A 61 2.69 20.89 -2.60
C LYS A 61 1.51 20.21 -3.25
N VAL A 62 1.76 19.46 -4.31
CA VAL A 62 0.78 18.57 -4.94
C VAL A 62 0.90 17.19 -4.31
N LEU A 63 -0.22 16.63 -3.87
CA LEU A 63 -0.32 15.30 -3.29
C LEU A 63 -0.62 14.23 -4.35
N GLY A 64 -0.70 12.97 -3.89
CA GLY A 64 -1.03 11.82 -4.71
C GLY A 64 0.23 11.07 -5.15
N TRP A 65 0.26 9.76 -4.83
CA TRP A 65 1.40 8.89 -5.20
C TRP A 65 0.94 7.56 -5.76
N ASP A 66 -0.28 7.55 -6.32
CA ASP A 66 -0.87 6.34 -6.89
C ASP A 66 -1.68 6.74 -8.11
N ALA A 67 -1.29 6.31 -9.30
CA ALA A 67 -1.92 6.77 -10.53
C ALA A 67 -1.93 5.72 -11.64
N ALA A 68 -2.89 5.88 -12.55
CA ALA A 68 -2.91 5.25 -13.86
C ALA A 68 -3.17 6.31 -14.94
N GLY A 69 -2.54 6.17 -16.10
CA GLY A 69 -2.65 7.15 -17.17
C GLY A 69 -1.96 6.71 -18.46
N ILE A 70 -1.83 7.67 -19.38
CA ILE A 70 -1.30 7.46 -20.73
C ILE A 70 0.00 8.28 -20.89
N VAL A 71 1.05 7.63 -21.37
CA VAL A 71 2.33 8.28 -21.66
C VAL A 71 2.14 9.31 -22.78
N GLN A 72 2.51 10.56 -22.52
CA GLN A 72 2.44 11.67 -23.47
C GLN A 72 3.80 12.09 -24.01
N GLU A 73 4.84 11.92 -23.20
CA GLU A 73 6.24 12.22 -23.59
C GLU A 73 7.16 11.19 -22.91
N VAL A 74 8.28 10.92 -23.55
CA VAL A 74 9.35 10.09 -22.99
C VAL A 74 10.68 10.84 -23.03
N GLY A 75 11.43 10.80 -21.95
CA GLY A 75 12.77 11.35 -21.91
C GLY A 75 13.75 10.55 -22.79
N PRO A 76 14.87 11.15 -23.19
CA PRO A 76 15.81 10.55 -24.16
C PRO A 76 16.42 9.23 -23.69
N ASP A 77 16.49 8.96 -22.39
CA ASP A 77 17.09 7.74 -21.83
C ASP A 77 16.05 6.60 -21.63
N VAL A 78 14.77 6.86 -21.94
CA VAL A 78 13.68 5.88 -21.77
C VAL A 78 13.57 5.00 -23.01
N THR A 79 13.68 3.69 -22.81
CA THR A 79 13.58 2.68 -23.89
C THR A 79 12.42 1.70 -23.70
N GLN A 80 11.86 1.58 -22.49
CA GLN A 80 10.84 0.60 -22.16
C GLN A 80 9.39 1.07 -22.39
N PHE A 81 9.19 2.37 -22.61
CA PHE A 81 7.88 2.98 -22.87
C PHE A 81 7.89 3.84 -24.14
N ALA A 82 6.71 4.01 -24.71
CA ALA A 82 6.45 4.88 -25.83
C ALA A 82 5.21 5.76 -25.57
N VAL A 83 5.09 6.86 -26.31
CA VAL A 83 3.88 7.70 -26.31
C VAL A 83 2.66 6.84 -26.67
N GLY A 84 1.61 6.96 -25.88
CA GLY A 84 0.38 6.18 -26.01
C GLY A 84 0.32 4.91 -25.14
N ASP A 85 1.42 4.50 -24.50
CA ASP A 85 1.39 3.37 -23.58
C ASP A 85 0.48 3.67 -22.36
N GLU A 86 -0.35 2.71 -21.99
CA GLU A 86 -1.13 2.74 -20.76
C GLU A 86 -0.29 2.24 -19.58
N VAL A 87 -0.18 3.06 -18.55
CA VAL A 87 0.72 2.82 -17.40
C VAL A 87 0.01 3.01 -16.05
N TYR A 88 0.57 2.41 -15.01
CA TYR A 88 0.18 2.61 -13.64
C TYR A 88 1.41 2.54 -12.72
N TYR A 89 1.41 3.27 -11.62
CA TYR A 89 2.59 3.37 -10.76
C TYR A 89 2.30 3.99 -9.41
N ALA A 90 3.14 3.67 -8.42
CA ALA A 90 3.31 4.47 -7.22
C ALA A 90 4.42 5.49 -7.44
N GLY A 91 4.10 6.78 -7.19
CA GLY A 91 5.05 7.88 -7.35
C GLY A 91 6.06 7.97 -6.20
N SER A 92 6.94 8.96 -6.25
CA SER A 92 7.96 9.22 -5.25
C SER A 92 7.54 10.35 -4.31
N LEU A 93 7.66 10.16 -2.98
CA LEU A 93 7.31 11.15 -1.96
C LEU A 93 8.14 12.44 -2.01
N ILE A 94 9.32 12.39 -2.62
CA ILE A 94 10.21 13.54 -2.78
C ILE A 94 9.99 14.33 -4.06
N ARG A 95 9.00 13.92 -4.89
CA ARG A 95 8.62 14.58 -6.14
C ARG A 95 7.19 15.15 -6.03
N PRO A 96 6.78 16.08 -6.92
CA PRO A 96 5.37 16.49 -7.03
C PRO A 96 4.45 15.28 -7.20
N GLY A 97 3.25 15.34 -6.63
CA GLY A 97 2.30 14.24 -6.65
C GLY A 97 1.41 14.20 -7.89
N THR A 98 0.56 13.16 -7.93
CA THR A 98 -0.27 12.79 -9.08
C THR A 98 -1.63 13.50 -9.14
N ASN A 99 -1.99 14.33 -8.14
CA ASN A 99 -3.25 15.10 -8.16
C ASN A 99 -3.15 16.29 -9.13
N ALA A 100 -2.85 16.01 -10.40
CA ALA A 100 -2.67 16.94 -11.49
C ALA A 100 -3.07 16.28 -12.83
N GLU A 101 -3.34 17.08 -13.86
CA GLU A 101 -3.63 16.56 -15.21
C GLU A 101 -2.45 15.79 -15.82
N PHE A 102 -1.22 16.20 -15.50
CA PHE A 102 0.02 15.57 -15.99
C PHE A 102 0.99 15.37 -14.83
N HIS A 103 1.69 14.26 -14.86
CA HIS A 103 2.69 13.91 -13.85
C HIS A 103 3.97 13.37 -14.46
N LEU A 104 5.12 13.85 -13.96
CA LEU A 104 6.43 13.30 -14.31
C LEU A 104 6.82 12.18 -13.35
N VAL A 105 7.20 11.04 -13.91
CA VAL A 105 7.62 9.88 -13.12
C VAL A 105 8.85 9.22 -13.76
N ASP A 106 9.75 8.74 -12.93
CA ASP A 106 10.89 7.92 -13.36
C ASP A 106 10.37 6.60 -13.97
N ALA A 107 10.73 6.34 -15.21
CA ALA A 107 10.26 5.17 -15.95
C ALA A 107 10.60 3.83 -15.29
N ARG A 108 11.60 3.79 -14.39
CA ARG A 108 12.02 2.58 -13.68
C ARG A 108 11.01 2.10 -12.63
N ILE A 109 10.14 2.99 -12.14
CA ILE A 109 9.11 2.67 -11.14
C ILE A 109 7.71 2.57 -11.74
N VAL A 110 7.59 2.47 -13.06
CA VAL A 110 6.33 2.43 -13.80
C VAL A 110 6.08 1.02 -14.34
N GLY A 111 4.86 0.55 -14.21
CA GLY A 111 4.35 -0.68 -14.82
C GLY A 111 3.39 -0.40 -15.97
N ARG A 112 3.26 -1.36 -16.91
CA ARG A 112 2.20 -1.35 -17.92
C ARG A 112 0.88 -1.68 -17.25
N LYS A 113 -0.15 -0.87 -17.47
CA LYS A 113 -1.48 -1.10 -16.92
C LYS A 113 -2.04 -2.44 -17.45
N PRO A 114 -2.57 -3.33 -16.56
CA PRO A 114 -3.27 -4.52 -17.00
C PRO A 114 -4.48 -4.17 -17.89
N ALA A 115 -4.61 -4.83 -19.03
CA ALA A 115 -5.72 -4.57 -19.97
C ALA A 115 -7.11 -4.94 -19.38
N SER A 116 -7.13 -5.84 -18.39
CA SER A 116 -8.36 -6.29 -17.72
C SER A 116 -8.91 -5.32 -16.68
N LEU A 117 -8.14 -4.28 -16.29
CA LEU A 117 -8.55 -3.31 -15.30
C LEU A 117 -8.93 -1.99 -15.94
N ASP A 118 -9.94 -1.32 -15.41
CA ASP A 118 -10.19 0.07 -15.73
C ASP A 118 -9.15 1.01 -15.11
N TRP A 119 -9.29 2.32 -15.34
CA TRP A 119 -8.31 3.30 -14.85
C TRP A 119 -8.31 3.41 -13.31
N ALA A 120 -9.49 3.37 -12.69
CA ALA A 120 -9.64 3.51 -11.25
C ALA A 120 -9.13 2.25 -10.52
N GLU A 121 -9.48 1.08 -11.02
CA GLU A 121 -8.99 -0.21 -10.52
C GLU A 121 -7.46 -0.29 -10.61
N ALA A 122 -6.90 0.10 -11.75
CA ALA A 122 -5.45 0.09 -11.96
C ALA A 122 -4.73 1.07 -11.03
N ALA A 123 -5.25 2.30 -10.86
CA ALA A 123 -4.66 3.30 -9.98
C ALA A 123 -4.66 2.90 -8.50
N ALA A 124 -5.57 2.02 -8.06
CA ALA A 124 -5.67 1.60 -6.67
C ALA A 124 -4.65 0.53 -6.25
N LEU A 125 -3.87 -0.02 -7.18
CA LEU A 125 -3.00 -1.17 -6.90
C LEU A 125 -1.55 -0.81 -6.51
N PRO A 126 -0.85 0.10 -7.18
CA PRO A 126 0.62 0.19 -7.09
C PRO A 126 1.12 0.45 -5.67
N LEU A 127 0.61 1.48 -5.00
CA LEU A 127 1.09 1.89 -3.68
C LEU A 127 0.74 0.87 -2.58
N THR A 128 -0.38 0.19 -2.69
CA THR A 128 -0.78 -0.85 -1.73
C THR A 128 -0.08 -2.19 -1.97
N THR A 129 0.27 -2.48 -3.23
CA THR A 129 0.93 -3.73 -3.62
C THR A 129 2.41 -3.76 -3.22
N SER A 130 3.12 -2.64 -3.35
CA SER A 130 4.55 -2.57 -3.02
C SER A 130 4.87 -3.03 -1.60
N PRO A 131 4.29 -2.46 -0.52
CA PRO A 131 4.57 -2.91 0.84
C PRO A 131 4.07 -4.33 1.11
N ALA A 132 2.97 -4.77 0.47
CA ALA A 132 2.49 -6.15 0.61
C ALA A 132 3.50 -7.15 0.02
N TRP A 133 4.03 -6.86 -1.16
CA TRP A 133 5.02 -7.71 -1.83
C TRP A 133 6.34 -7.73 -1.06
N GLU A 134 6.91 -6.56 -0.79
CA GLU A 134 8.19 -6.43 -0.11
C GLU A 134 8.16 -7.03 1.31
N ALA A 135 7.08 -6.78 2.08
CA ALA A 135 6.94 -7.38 3.40
C ALA A 135 6.91 -8.91 3.33
N MET A 136 6.11 -9.48 2.43
CA MET A 136 5.96 -10.93 2.36
C MET A 136 7.18 -11.63 1.77
N PHE A 137 7.73 -11.14 0.66
CA PHE A 137 8.77 -11.87 -0.07
C PHE A 137 10.19 -11.45 0.28
N ASP A 138 10.44 -10.14 0.50
CA ASP A 138 11.79 -9.65 0.76
C ASP A 138 12.12 -9.59 2.27
N ARG A 139 11.13 -9.47 3.14
CA ARG A 139 11.33 -9.36 4.60
C ARG A 139 10.95 -10.64 5.34
N LEU A 140 9.73 -11.11 5.17
CA LEU A 140 9.25 -12.33 5.81
C LEU A 140 9.75 -13.58 5.07
N ASP A 141 10.19 -13.46 3.81
CA ASP A 141 10.63 -14.60 2.98
C ASP A 141 9.64 -15.76 3.08
N VAL A 142 8.37 -15.49 2.75
CA VAL A 142 7.25 -16.43 2.91
C VAL A 142 7.42 -17.71 2.09
N THR A 143 8.35 -17.72 1.16
CA THR A 143 8.70 -18.89 0.34
C THR A 143 9.60 -19.88 1.08
N LYS A 144 10.27 -19.44 2.16
CA LYS A 144 11.10 -20.30 3.00
C LYS A 144 10.28 -20.89 4.14
N PRO A 145 10.03 -22.20 4.15
CA PRO A 145 9.19 -22.84 5.15
C PRO A 145 9.67 -22.61 6.59
N VAL A 146 8.71 -22.55 7.50
CA VAL A 146 8.96 -22.64 8.96
C VAL A 146 8.55 -24.05 9.40
N PRO A 147 9.42 -24.82 10.06
CA PRO A 147 9.11 -26.19 10.44
C PRO A 147 7.84 -26.30 11.30
N GLY A 148 6.91 -27.15 10.88
CA GLY A 148 5.67 -27.40 11.62
C GLY A 148 4.60 -26.29 11.54
N ALA A 149 4.81 -25.27 10.72
CA ALA A 149 3.87 -24.14 10.56
C ALA A 149 3.66 -23.79 9.08
N ALA A 150 2.40 -23.60 8.67
CA ALA A 150 2.04 -23.40 7.28
C ALA A 150 0.97 -22.28 7.09
N ALA A 151 0.85 -21.38 8.03
CA ALA A 151 -0.12 -20.30 7.95
C ALA A 151 0.55 -18.91 7.98
N ILE A 152 -0.12 -17.94 7.34
CA ILE A 152 0.16 -16.51 7.48
C ILE A 152 -1.05 -15.81 8.11
N LEU A 153 -0.80 -15.00 9.13
CA LEU A 153 -1.78 -14.10 9.71
C LEU A 153 -1.56 -12.69 9.15
N ILE A 154 -2.59 -12.13 8.51
CA ILE A 154 -2.61 -10.75 7.99
C ILE A 154 -3.51 -9.91 8.89
N ILE A 155 -2.91 -9.04 9.70
CA ILE A 155 -3.64 -8.11 10.58
C ILE A 155 -4.00 -6.85 9.79
N GLY A 156 -5.28 -6.44 9.87
CA GLY A 156 -5.80 -5.32 9.08
C GLY A 156 -6.16 -5.71 7.64
N GLY A 157 -6.63 -6.95 7.44
CA GLY A 157 -6.86 -7.52 6.11
C GLY A 157 -7.85 -6.80 5.22
N ALA A 158 -8.79 -6.04 5.78
CA ALA A 158 -9.76 -5.27 5.00
C ALA A 158 -9.25 -3.89 4.56
N GLY A 159 -8.07 -3.47 4.99
CA GLY A 159 -7.40 -2.27 4.49
C GLY A 159 -6.81 -2.47 3.09
N GLY A 160 -6.34 -1.40 2.45
CA GLY A 160 -5.79 -1.46 1.09
C GLY A 160 -4.64 -2.47 0.96
N VAL A 161 -3.62 -2.37 1.81
CA VAL A 161 -2.48 -3.30 1.82
C VAL A 161 -2.89 -4.71 2.21
N GLY A 162 -3.74 -4.86 3.24
CA GLY A 162 -4.22 -6.17 3.67
C GLY A 162 -5.02 -6.89 2.58
N SER A 163 -5.86 -6.16 1.87
CA SER A 163 -6.68 -6.69 0.76
C SER A 163 -5.84 -7.28 -0.36
N ILE A 164 -4.79 -6.58 -0.78
CA ILE A 164 -3.91 -7.11 -1.84
C ILE A 164 -2.97 -8.20 -1.30
N ALA A 165 -2.53 -8.10 -0.04
CA ALA A 165 -1.70 -9.12 0.60
C ALA A 165 -2.41 -10.47 0.67
N ILE A 166 -3.71 -10.51 1.01
CA ILE A 166 -4.51 -11.74 0.98
C ILE A 166 -4.48 -12.39 -0.40
N GLN A 167 -4.73 -11.62 -1.44
CA GLN A 167 -4.77 -12.11 -2.81
C GLN A 167 -3.41 -12.61 -3.29
N ILE A 168 -2.34 -11.88 -2.98
CA ILE A 168 -0.97 -12.29 -3.33
C ILE A 168 -0.60 -13.57 -2.59
N ALA A 169 -0.84 -13.65 -1.28
CA ALA A 169 -0.56 -14.86 -0.49
C ALA A 169 -1.31 -16.08 -1.07
N ARG A 170 -2.58 -15.92 -1.44
CA ARG A 170 -3.40 -16.97 -2.05
C ARG A 170 -2.91 -17.45 -3.41
N GLN A 171 -2.39 -16.54 -4.22
CA GLN A 171 -1.98 -16.85 -5.60
C GLN A 171 -0.52 -17.31 -5.71
N ARG A 172 0.33 -16.90 -4.75
CA ARG A 172 1.79 -17.08 -4.86
C ARG A 172 2.38 -18.03 -3.82
N THR A 173 1.55 -18.52 -2.89
CA THR A 173 2.01 -19.44 -1.83
C THR A 173 0.96 -20.54 -1.55
N ASP A 174 1.38 -21.60 -0.89
CA ASP A 174 0.50 -22.66 -0.37
C ASP A 174 0.09 -22.43 1.08
N LEU A 175 0.33 -21.22 1.63
CA LEU A 175 0.03 -20.90 3.02
C LEU A 175 -1.47 -20.84 3.29
N ILE A 176 -1.87 -21.28 4.46
CA ILE A 176 -3.21 -21.01 4.99
C ILE A 176 -3.27 -19.52 5.35
N VAL A 177 -4.11 -18.76 4.66
CA VAL A 177 -4.25 -17.32 4.87
C VAL A 177 -5.33 -17.06 5.93
N ILE A 178 -4.92 -16.50 7.05
CA ILE A 178 -5.77 -16.01 8.13
C ILE A 178 -5.78 -14.48 8.03
N SER A 179 -6.95 -13.87 8.08
CA SER A 179 -7.07 -12.41 8.01
C SER A 179 -7.87 -11.89 9.20
N THR A 180 -7.58 -10.67 9.65
CA THR A 180 -8.40 -10.04 10.68
C THR A 180 -9.39 -9.05 10.08
N ALA A 181 -10.64 -9.13 10.55
CA ALA A 181 -11.70 -8.15 10.28
C ALA A 181 -12.75 -8.22 11.39
N SER A 182 -13.25 -7.06 11.89
CA SER A 182 -14.14 -7.02 13.03
C SER A 182 -15.62 -6.78 12.67
N ARG A 183 -15.92 -6.19 11.52
CA ARG A 183 -17.28 -5.88 11.08
C ARG A 183 -17.77 -6.90 10.04
N PRO A 184 -19.06 -7.26 10.00
CA PRO A 184 -19.60 -8.23 9.05
C PRO A 184 -19.18 -7.95 7.58
N GLU A 185 -19.31 -6.70 7.14
CA GLU A 185 -18.99 -6.30 5.76
C GLU A 185 -17.51 -6.53 5.44
N THR A 186 -16.62 -6.22 6.39
CA THR A 186 -15.17 -6.42 6.21
C THR A 186 -14.79 -7.89 6.32
N GLN A 187 -15.50 -8.69 7.10
CA GLN A 187 -15.32 -10.14 7.15
C GLN A 187 -15.69 -10.81 5.81
N GLU A 188 -16.83 -10.43 5.23
CA GLU A 188 -17.24 -10.91 3.90
C GLU A 188 -16.26 -10.44 2.81
N TRP A 189 -15.78 -9.20 2.90
CA TRP A 189 -14.78 -8.67 1.99
C TRP A 189 -13.51 -9.54 1.98
N VAL A 190 -12.89 -9.77 3.14
CA VAL A 190 -11.63 -10.54 3.19
C VAL A 190 -11.82 -12.01 2.81
N LYS A 191 -12.98 -12.61 3.09
CA LYS A 191 -13.34 -13.94 2.58
C LYS A 191 -13.43 -13.95 1.06
N GLY A 192 -14.10 -12.96 0.47
CA GLY A 192 -14.21 -12.80 -0.97
C GLY A 192 -12.86 -12.65 -1.67
N LEU A 193 -11.88 -12.05 -1.00
CA LEU A 193 -10.49 -11.93 -1.47
C LEU A 193 -9.68 -13.23 -1.34
N GLY A 194 -10.21 -14.24 -0.65
CA GLY A 194 -9.61 -15.56 -0.56
C GLY A 194 -8.98 -15.90 0.80
N ALA A 195 -9.24 -15.15 1.87
CA ALA A 195 -8.84 -15.57 3.21
C ALA A 195 -9.51 -16.92 3.55
N HIS A 196 -8.71 -17.89 4.03
CA HIS A 196 -9.23 -19.18 4.47
C HIS A 196 -9.98 -19.07 5.80
N HIS A 197 -9.45 -18.24 6.70
CA HIS A 197 -10.04 -17.97 8.00
C HIS A 197 -10.08 -16.48 8.28
N VAL A 198 -11.11 -16.05 8.99
CA VAL A 198 -11.26 -14.66 9.43
C VAL A 198 -11.44 -14.64 10.94
N ILE A 199 -10.64 -13.85 11.63
CA ILE A 199 -10.73 -13.64 13.07
C ILE A 199 -10.95 -12.15 13.38
N ASP A 200 -11.46 -11.85 14.55
CA ASP A 200 -11.86 -10.52 14.97
C ASP A 200 -10.75 -9.83 15.77
N HIS A 201 -10.16 -8.78 15.19
CA HIS A 201 -9.10 -8.01 15.86
C HIS A 201 -9.59 -7.10 17.01
N SER A 202 -10.88 -7.02 17.26
CA SER A 202 -11.41 -6.35 18.46
C SER A 202 -11.35 -7.22 19.71
N ARG A 203 -10.95 -8.47 19.58
CA ARG A 203 -10.76 -9.47 20.63
C ARG A 203 -9.34 -10.02 20.61
N PRO A 204 -8.85 -10.63 21.71
CA PRO A 204 -7.54 -11.28 21.73
C PRO A 204 -7.38 -12.26 20.55
N LEU A 205 -6.25 -12.19 19.86
CA LEU A 205 -6.02 -12.98 18.65
C LEU A 205 -5.56 -14.42 18.96
N ALA A 206 -4.74 -14.61 19.99
CA ALA A 206 -4.15 -15.92 20.28
C ALA A 206 -5.20 -17.01 20.59
N PRO A 207 -6.24 -16.79 21.42
CA PRO A 207 -7.29 -17.76 21.60
C PRO A 207 -8.04 -18.11 20.31
N GLN A 208 -8.31 -17.12 19.45
CA GLN A 208 -9.03 -17.35 18.20
C GLN A 208 -8.18 -18.17 17.21
N ILE A 209 -6.86 -17.96 17.16
CA ILE A 209 -5.96 -18.81 16.38
C ILE A 209 -5.96 -20.25 16.89
N ALA A 210 -5.92 -20.46 18.22
CA ALA A 210 -5.99 -21.78 18.82
C ALA A 210 -7.26 -22.54 18.46
N GLU A 211 -8.42 -21.86 18.42
CA GLU A 211 -9.72 -22.43 18.05
C GLU A 211 -9.76 -22.94 16.60
N LEU A 212 -8.93 -22.40 15.70
CA LEU A 212 -8.88 -22.85 14.30
C LEU A 212 -8.31 -24.26 14.15
N ASN A 213 -7.55 -24.75 15.11
CA ASN A 213 -6.90 -26.08 15.11
C ASN A 213 -5.99 -26.32 13.89
N ILE A 214 -5.33 -25.27 13.38
CA ILE A 214 -4.41 -25.33 12.22
C ILE A 214 -2.94 -25.14 12.63
N GLY A 215 -2.65 -25.04 13.92
CA GLY A 215 -1.33 -24.72 14.45
C GLY A 215 -1.01 -23.22 14.48
N ALA A 216 0.15 -22.88 14.98
CA ALA A 216 0.65 -21.53 15.08
C ALA A 216 1.02 -20.97 13.69
N PRO A 217 0.76 -19.70 13.38
CA PRO A 217 1.18 -19.07 12.12
C PRO A 217 2.71 -19.05 11.97
N ALA A 218 3.20 -19.46 10.80
CA ALA A 218 4.59 -19.31 10.39
C ALA A 218 5.00 -17.84 10.20
N PHE A 219 4.04 -17.04 9.74
CA PHE A 219 4.24 -15.63 9.39
C PHE A 219 3.13 -14.78 9.97
N VAL A 220 3.49 -13.59 10.44
CA VAL A 220 2.54 -12.55 10.82
C VAL A 220 2.90 -11.27 10.07
N PHE A 221 1.96 -10.74 9.31
CA PHE A 221 2.07 -9.46 8.63
C PHE A 221 1.04 -8.50 9.19
N SER A 222 1.50 -7.47 9.91
CA SER A 222 0.64 -6.43 10.51
C SER A 222 0.65 -5.17 9.64
N THR A 223 -0.53 -4.71 9.25
CA THR A 223 -0.66 -3.50 8.43
C THR A 223 -1.15 -2.30 9.24
N THR A 224 -1.56 -2.51 10.49
CA THR A 224 -2.11 -1.45 11.36
C THR A 224 -2.20 -1.90 12.82
N HIS A 225 -2.15 -0.93 13.75
CA HIS A 225 -2.33 -1.13 15.19
C HIS A 225 -1.41 -2.21 15.80
N THR A 226 -0.22 -2.34 15.26
CA THR A 226 0.76 -3.38 15.64
C THR A 226 1.03 -3.39 17.14
N GLU A 227 1.19 -2.23 17.78
CA GLU A 227 1.46 -2.14 19.24
C GLU A 227 0.33 -2.75 20.09
N GLN A 228 -0.92 -2.69 19.63
CA GLN A 228 -2.07 -3.25 20.35
C GLN A 228 -2.10 -4.78 20.31
N HIS A 229 -1.49 -5.38 19.28
CA HIS A 229 -1.48 -6.81 19.05
C HIS A 229 -0.13 -7.48 19.36
N ALA A 230 0.89 -6.72 19.79
CA ALA A 230 2.24 -7.23 19.96
C ALA A 230 2.31 -8.43 20.92
N SER A 231 1.60 -8.37 22.06
CA SER A 231 1.56 -9.48 23.02
C SER A 231 0.89 -10.73 22.44
N ASP A 232 -0.24 -10.56 21.76
CA ASP A 232 -0.92 -11.67 21.07
C ASP A 232 -0.02 -12.29 19.99
N ILE A 233 0.67 -11.44 19.20
CA ILE A 233 1.57 -11.92 18.15
C ILE A 233 2.71 -12.76 18.74
N ALA A 234 3.31 -12.30 19.83
CA ALA A 234 4.38 -13.03 20.51
C ALA A 234 3.92 -14.39 21.04
N GLU A 235 2.66 -14.49 21.50
CA GLU A 235 2.07 -15.73 22.00
C GLU A 235 1.70 -16.70 20.87
N LEU A 236 1.12 -16.18 19.75
CA LEU A 236 0.53 -17.02 18.70
C LEU A 236 1.51 -17.43 17.60
N ILE A 237 2.64 -16.75 17.44
CA ILE A 237 3.57 -17.03 16.33
C ILE A 237 4.33 -18.34 16.58
N ALA A 238 4.56 -19.12 15.53
CA ALA A 238 5.31 -20.37 15.63
C ALA A 238 6.76 -20.12 16.06
N PRO A 239 7.42 -21.08 16.75
CA PRO A 239 8.86 -21.03 16.96
C PRO A 239 9.60 -20.85 15.63
N GLN A 240 10.55 -19.92 15.56
CA GLN A 240 11.22 -19.45 14.33
C GLN A 240 10.28 -18.80 13.29
N GLY A 241 9.05 -18.50 13.66
CA GLY A 241 8.14 -17.70 12.85
C GLY A 241 8.69 -16.31 12.59
N ARG A 242 8.21 -15.64 11.55
CA ARG A 242 8.67 -14.32 11.13
C ARG A 242 7.54 -13.31 11.21
N PHE A 243 7.82 -12.19 11.86
CA PHE A 243 6.90 -11.10 12.04
C PHE A 243 7.39 -9.84 11.33
N GLY A 244 6.50 -9.18 10.60
CA GLY A 244 6.77 -7.91 9.93
C GLY A 244 5.56 -6.99 10.01
N PHE A 245 5.79 -5.68 9.98
CA PHE A 245 4.75 -4.67 10.02
C PHE A 245 5.12 -3.45 9.16
N ILE A 246 4.12 -2.63 8.81
CA ILE A 246 4.26 -1.45 7.95
C ILE A 246 3.62 -0.19 8.56
N ASP A 247 2.99 -0.29 9.71
CA ASP A 247 2.55 0.88 10.47
C ASP A 247 3.70 1.49 11.28
N ASP A 248 3.42 2.55 12.02
CA ASP A 248 4.38 3.32 12.79
C ASP A 248 4.01 3.27 14.28
N PRO A 249 4.28 2.13 14.97
CA PRO A 249 3.98 1.99 16.39
C PRO A 249 4.83 2.94 17.22
N LYS A 250 4.23 3.63 18.19
CA LYS A 250 4.96 4.56 19.08
C LYS A 250 5.91 3.85 20.04
N ALA A 251 5.53 2.64 20.42
CA ALA A 251 6.34 1.77 21.27
C ALA A 251 6.07 0.30 20.90
N LEU A 252 7.13 -0.46 20.68
CA LEU A 252 7.07 -1.90 20.50
C LEU A 252 8.08 -2.54 21.46
N ASP A 253 7.61 -3.35 22.40
CA ASP A 253 8.50 -4.09 23.29
C ASP A 253 9.09 -5.29 22.54
N VAL A 254 10.32 -5.12 22.07
CA VAL A 254 11.05 -6.17 21.33
C VAL A 254 11.46 -7.37 22.22
N MET A 255 11.35 -7.22 23.54
CA MET A 255 11.64 -8.33 24.47
C MET A 255 10.51 -9.36 24.54
N LEU A 256 9.37 -9.09 23.88
CA LEU A 256 8.28 -10.07 23.73
C LEU A 256 8.63 -11.18 22.72
N PHE A 257 9.54 -10.91 21.78
CA PHE A 257 9.93 -11.78 20.67
C PHE A 257 11.35 -12.31 20.87
#